data_ba01a74219113fc39ebc3b209b14678c
#
_entry.id   ba01a74219113fc39ebc3b209b14678c
#
_cell.length_a   1.000
_cell.length_b   1.000
_cell.length_c   1.000
_cell.angle_alpha   90.00
_cell.angle_beta   90.00
_cell.angle_gamma   90.00
#
_symmetry.space_group_name_H-M   'P 1'
#
loop_
_entity.id
_entity.type
_entity.pdbx_description
1 polymer ?
#
loop_
_entity_poly.entity_id
_entity_poly.type
_entity_poly.pdbx_seq_one_letter_code
_entity_poly.pdbx_strand_id
1 'polypeptide(L)'
;MQYSIGIAIKKANNALARDSDHFAKTLGLTGTQISTINYIADHEAQQDIFQRDLEHEFNIRKATASSLVTTMVANDLLLRVPAKDDARYKRLLLTPKARQLAQGIEAFFENSERRMLDLLGGEFQATYQRLNQISQAFTATNTQAPADED
;
A
#
# COMPACT_ATOMS: atom_id res chain seq x y z
N MET A 1 -16.15 26.71 -0.80
CA MET A 1 -16.34 26.05 -2.13
C MET A 1 -17.47 25.03 -2.05
N GLN A 2 -18.34 25.04 -3.03
CA GLN A 2 -19.45 24.09 -3.11
C GLN A 2 -18.97 22.66 -3.33
N TYR A 3 -17.90 22.49 -4.09
CA TYR A 3 -17.30 21.20 -4.37
C TYR A 3 -15.84 21.17 -3.90
N SER A 4 -15.50 20.24 -3.01
CA SER A 4 -14.13 20.04 -2.53
C SER A 4 -13.63 18.68 -2.96
N ILE A 5 -12.72 18.66 -3.92
CA ILE A 5 -12.04 17.44 -4.37
C ILE A 5 -11.23 16.81 -3.23
N GLY A 6 -10.55 17.64 -2.42
CA GLY A 6 -9.78 17.15 -1.29
C GLY A 6 -10.64 16.40 -0.26
N ILE A 7 -11.81 16.93 0.05
CA ILE A 7 -12.76 16.23 0.94
C ILE A 7 -13.32 14.98 0.27
N ALA A 8 -13.60 14.99 -1.02
CA ALA A 8 -14.08 13.82 -1.74
C ALA A 8 -13.04 12.69 -1.72
N ILE A 9 -11.75 13.01 -1.93
CA ILE A 9 -10.65 12.06 -1.84
C ILE A 9 -10.57 11.44 -0.44
N LYS A 10 -10.63 12.27 0.61
CA LYS A 10 -10.61 11.80 2.00
C LYS A 10 -11.78 10.86 2.31
N LYS A 11 -12.98 11.23 1.89
CA LYS A 11 -14.18 10.40 2.09
C LYS A 11 -14.04 9.05 1.39
N ALA A 12 -13.60 9.04 0.14
CA ALA A 12 -13.39 7.83 -0.63
C ALA A 12 -12.33 6.93 0.02
N ASN A 13 -11.18 7.54 0.38
CA ASN A 13 -10.11 6.81 1.05
C ASN A 13 -10.57 6.18 2.38
N ASN A 14 -11.29 6.94 3.19
CA ASN A 14 -11.79 6.43 4.48
C ASN A 14 -12.80 5.30 4.29
N ALA A 15 -13.66 5.39 3.28
CA ALA A 15 -14.61 4.32 2.96
C ALA A 15 -13.90 3.04 2.50
N LEU A 16 -12.93 3.16 1.60
CA LEU A 16 -12.12 2.02 1.15
C LEU A 16 -11.30 1.43 2.29
N ALA A 17 -10.72 2.27 3.15
CA ALA A 17 -9.96 1.82 4.31
C ALA A 17 -10.82 1.03 5.30
N ARG A 18 -12.03 1.49 5.59
CA ARG A 18 -12.96 0.74 6.46
C ARG A 18 -13.34 -0.61 5.86
N ASP A 19 -13.56 -0.67 4.55
CA ASP A 19 -13.89 -1.92 3.86
C ASP A 19 -12.72 -2.91 3.93
N SER A 20 -11.50 -2.44 3.69
CA SER A 20 -10.28 -3.24 3.82
C SER A 20 -10.05 -3.71 5.25
N ASP A 21 -10.22 -2.82 6.24
CA ASP A 21 -10.04 -3.16 7.66
C ASP A 21 -11.07 -4.19 8.11
N HIS A 22 -12.30 -4.07 7.64
CA HIS A 22 -13.37 -5.03 7.96
C HIS A 22 -13.01 -6.43 7.45
N PHE A 23 -12.56 -6.55 6.21
CA PHE A 23 -12.10 -7.82 5.66
C PHE A 23 -10.86 -8.33 6.38
N ALA A 24 -9.85 -7.48 6.57
CA ALA A 24 -8.59 -7.83 7.22
C ALA A 24 -8.82 -8.38 8.63
N LYS A 25 -9.78 -7.82 9.36
CA LYS A 25 -10.13 -8.26 10.71
C LYS A 25 -10.58 -9.73 10.75
N THR A 26 -11.24 -10.22 9.71
CA THR A 26 -11.60 -11.65 9.60
C THR A 26 -10.38 -12.56 9.54
N LEU A 27 -9.23 -12.03 9.15
CA LEU A 27 -7.94 -12.72 9.07
C LEU A 27 -7.03 -12.41 10.29
N GLY A 28 -7.49 -11.60 11.23
CA GLY A 28 -6.66 -11.11 12.34
C GLY A 28 -5.63 -10.06 11.93
N LEU A 29 -5.86 -9.36 10.83
CA LEU A 29 -4.93 -8.39 10.24
C LEU A 29 -5.54 -6.99 10.15
N THR A 30 -4.73 -6.01 9.75
CA THR A 30 -5.17 -4.66 9.39
C THR A 30 -5.23 -4.49 7.88
N GLY A 31 -5.96 -3.47 7.42
CA GLY A 31 -6.06 -3.15 5.99
C GLY A 31 -4.70 -2.87 5.35
N THR A 32 -3.81 -2.17 6.04
CA THR A 32 -2.46 -1.90 5.55
C THR A 32 -1.62 -3.18 5.44
N GLN A 33 -1.79 -4.10 6.37
CA GLN A 33 -1.10 -5.40 6.31
C GLN A 33 -1.55 -6.24 5.13
N ILE A 34 -2.84 -6.32 4.85
CA ILE A 34 -3.33 -7.06 3.67
C ILE A 34 -2.90 -6.41 2.37
N SER A 35 -2.86 -5.08 2.30
CA SER A 35 -2.33 -4.35 1.13
C SER A 35 -0.86 -4.66 0.89
N THR A 36 -0.07 -4.75 1.95
CA THR A 36 1.36 -5.10 1.88
C THR A 36 1.56 -6.53 1.37
N ILE A 37 0.81 -7.49 1.90
CA ILE A 37 0.86 -8.88 1.43
C ILE A 37 0.51 -8.95 -0.05
N ASN A 38 -0.55 -8.27 -0.47
CA ASN A 38 -0.98 -8.26 -1.87
C ASN A 38 0.09 -7.66 -2.78
N TYR A 39 0.68 -6.53 -2.40
CA TYR A 39 1.74 -5.89 -3.17
C TYR A 39 2.95 -6.80 -3.35
N ILE A 40 3.43 -7.43 -2.28
CA ILE A 40 4.59 -8.31 -2.34
C ILE A 40 4.28 -9.54 -3.21
N ALA A 41 3.13 -10.17 -3.01
CA ALA A 41 2.73 -11.33 -3.81
C ALA A 41 2.66 -11.02 -5.31
N ASP A 42 2.20 -9.82 -5.68
CA ASP A 42 2.07 -9.41 -7.08
C ASP A 42 3.41 -9.12 -7.75
N HIS A 43 4.41 -8.68 -6.99
CA HIS A 43 5.66 -8.14 -7.56
C HIS A 43 6.90 -8.98 -7.31
N GLU A 44 6.88 -9.88 -6.33
CA GLU A 44 8.09 -10.62 -5.91
C GLU A 44 8.67 -11.54 -7.00
N ALA A 45 7.84 -11.97 -7.96
CA ALA A 45 8.33 -12.80 -9.06
C ALA A 45 9.20 -12.01 -10.07
N GLN A 46 9.02 -10.70 -10.16
CA GLN A 46 9.73 -9.84 -11.10
C GLN A 46 10.89 -9.08 -10.47
N GLN A 47 10.85 -8.86 -9.15
CA GLN A 47 11.85 -8.04 -8.46
C GLN A 47 11.93 -8.39 -6.98
N ASP A 48 13.07 -8.12 -6.37
CA ASP A 48 13.20 -8.10 -4.91
C ASP A 48 12.42 -6.91 -4.36
N ILE A 49 11.73 -7.12 -3.24
CA ILE A 49 10.93 -6.08 -2.58
C ILE A 49 11.67 -5.59 -1.34
N PHE A 50 11.80 -4.28 -1.23
CA PHE A 50 12.42 -3.59 -0.10
C PHE A 50 11.41 -2.67 0.59
N GLN A 51 11.74 -2.25 1.80
CA GLN A 51 10.90 -1.29 2.53
C GLN A 51 10.61 -0.01 1.74
N ARG A 52 11.61 0.51 1.00
CA ARG A 52 11.44 1.70 0.16
C ARG A 52 10.37 1.53 -0.92
N ASP A 53 10.17 0.30 -1.42
CA ASP A 53 9.12 0.01 -2.39
C ASP A 53 7.74 0.21 -1.78
N LEU A 54 7.57 -0.16 -0.51
CA LEU A 54 6.34 0.08 0.24
C LEU A 54 6.12 1.57 0.51
N GLU A 55 7.18 2.30 0.86
CA GLU A 55 7.13 3.75 1.05
C GLU A 55 6.60 4.44 -0.21
N HIS A 56 7.11 4.02 -1.35
CA HIS A 56 6.73 4.58 -2.65
C HIS A 56 5.32 4.18 -3.06
N GLU A 57 5.02 2.89 -3.00
CA GLU A 57 3.72 2.35 -3.43
C GLU A 57 2.56 2.94 -2.64
N PHE A 58 2.70 3.05 -1.32
CA PHE A 58 1.65 3.55 -0.45
C PHE A 58 1.76 5.04 -0.15
N ASN A 59 2.77 5.71 -0.69
CA ASN A 59 3.06 7.12 -0.43
C ASN A 59 3.08 7.43 1.08
N ILE A 60 3.82 6.61 1.83
CA ILE A 60 4.00 6.73 3.27
C ILE A 60 5.44 7.08 3.60
N ARG A 61 5.65 7.67 4.78
CA ARG A 61 6.97 8.06 5.26
C ARG A 61 7.77 6.85 5.71
N LYS A 62 9.10 6.99 5.70
CA LYS A 62 10.04 5.95 6.11
C LYS A 62 9.72 5.40 7.50
N ALA A 63 9.42 6.27 8.47
CA ALA A 63 9.09 5.84 9.83
C ALA A 63 7.82 4.97 9.88
N THR A 64 6.79 5.33 9.10
CA THR A 64 5.54 4.57 9.00
C THR A 64 5.79 3.20 8.36
N ALA A 65 6.55 3.14 7.28
CA ALA A 65 6.91 1.90 6.62
C ALA A 65 7.76 1.00 7.53
N SER A 66 8.72 1.58 8.25
CA SER A 66 9.55 0.85 9.21
C SER A 66 8.72 0.22 10.32
N SER A 67 7.77 0.95 10.90
CA SER A 67 6.86 0.42 11.91
C SER A 67 5.98 -0.69 11.37
N LEU A 68 5.46 -0.52 10.15
CA LEU A 68 4.63 -1.52 9.47
C LEU A 68 5.42 -2.83 9.27
N VAL A 69 6.61 -2.74 8.71
CA VAL A 69 7.46 -3.92 8.47
C VAL A 69 7.86 -4.60 9.78
N THR A 70 8.26 -3.83 10.79
CA THR A 70 8.64 -4.38 12.10
C THR A 70 7.48 -5.13 12.74
N THR A 71 6.28 -4.57 12.71
CA THR A 71 5.06 -5.22 13.24
C THR A 71 4.74 -6.50 12.46
N MET A 72 4.82 -6.46 11.14
CA MET A 72 4.53 -7.62 10.30
C MET A 72 5.56 -8.75 10.48
N VAL A 73 6.83 -8.42 10.72
CA VAL A 73 7.86 -9.42 11.06
C VAL A 73 7.54 -10.05 12.43
N ALA A 74 7.19 -9.23 13.42
CA ALA A 74 6.83 -9.73 14.75
C ALA A 74 5.59 -10.64 14.74
N ASN A 75 4.66 -10.40 13.80
CA ASN A 75 3.42 -11.18 13.66
C ASN A 75 3.56 -12.36 12.68
N ASP A 76 4.77 -12.74 12.31
CA ASP A 76 5.05 -13.84 11.39
C ASP A 76 4.38 -13.69 10.02
N LEU A 77 4.40 -12.49 9.48
CA LEU A 77 3.86 -12.19 8.14
C LEU A 77 4.97 -11.93 7.12
N LEU A 78 6.08 -11.34 7.56
CA LEU A 78 7.23 -11.01 6.73
C LEU A 78 8.53 -11.55 7.31
N LEU A 79 9.48 -11.82 6.42
CA LEU A 79 10.88 -12.07 6.74
C LEU A 79 11.74 -10.99 6.13
N ARG A 80 12.75 -10.52 6.87
CA ARG A 80 13.84 -9.70 6.35
C ARG A 80 15.04 -10.58 6.06
N VAL A 81 15.45 -10.66 4.81
CA VAL A 81 16.62 -11.45 4.41
C VAL A 81 17.62 -10.57 3.66
N PRO A 82 18.94 -10.81 3.78
CA PRO A 82 19.93 -10.05 3.04
C PRO A 82 19.69 -10.15 1.54
N ALA A 83 19.81 -9.01 0.83
CA ALA A 83 19.79 -8.99 -0.63
C ALA A 83 21.03 -9.73 -1.18
N LYS A 84 20.89 -10.39 -2.35
CA LYS A 84 21.97 -11.18 -2.94
C LYS A 84 23.19 -10.33 -3.27
N ASP A 85 22.96 -9.11 -3.77
CA ASP A 85 24.03 -8.24 -4.28
C ASP A 85 24.66 -7.38 -3.17
N ASP A 86 23.91 -7.06 -2.11
CA ASP A 86 24.39 -6.27 -0.99
C ASP A 86 23.64 -6.61 0.29
N ALA A 87 24.31 -7.30 1.20
CA ALA A 87 23.74 -7.77 2.46
C ALA A 87 23.31 -6.64 3.44
N ARG A 88 23.74 -5.40 3.19
CA ARG A 88 23.30 -4.23 3.97
C ARG A 88 21.83 -3.92 3.73
N TYR A 89 21.29 -4.29 2.56
CA TYR A 89 19.89 -4.14 2.22
C TYR A 89 19.14 -5.42 2.53
N LYS A 90 17.97 -5.28 3.16
CA LYS A 90 17.12 -6.42 3.53
C LYS A 90 15.89 -6.45 2.62
N ARG A 91 15.81 -7.50 1.80
CA ARG A 91 14.60 -7.75 1.03
C ARG A 91 13.52 -8.36 1.92
N LEU A 92 12.28 -8.12 1.56
CA LEU A 92 11.11 -8.60 2.27
C LEU A 92 10.54 -9.83 1.56
N LEU A 93 10.30 -10.87 2.32
CA LEU A 93 9.64 -12.09 1.83
C LEU A 93 8.39 -12.35 2.64
N LEU A 94 7.36 -12.88 1.99
CA LEU A 94 6.19 -13.40 2.69
C LEU A 94 6.56 -14.70 3.42
N THR A 95 6.06 -14.84 4.65
CA THR A 95 6.13 -16.11 5.38
C THR A 95 5.17 -17.12 4.77
N PRO A 96 5.32 -18.44 5.07
CA PRO A 96 4.31 -19.43 4.69
C PRO A 96 2.90 -19.07 5.18
N LYS A 97 2.78 -18.51 6.38
CA LYS A 97 1.51 -18.03 6.94
C LYS A 97 0.89 -16.95 6.04
N ALA A 98 1.65 -15.93 5.66
CA ALA A 98 1.16 -14.87 4.78
C ALA A 98 0.81 -15.41 3.38
N ARG A 99 1.58 -16.34 2.84
CA ARG A 99 1.29 -16.94 1.55
C ARG A 99 -0.04 -17.70 1.53
N GLN A 100 -0.42 -18.35 2.61
CA GLN A 100 -1.71 -19.01 2.72
C GLN A 100 -2.88 -18.00 2.69
N LEU A 101 -2.65 -16.78 3.14
CA LEU A 101 -3.66 -15.71 3.14
C LEU A 101 -3.71 -14.93 1.82
N ALA A 102 -2.63 -14.95 1.05
CA ALA A 102 -2.44 -14.08 -0.11
C ALA A 102 -3.53 -14.25 -1.18
N GLN A 103 -3.97 -15.48 -1.45
CA GLN A 103 -4.98 -15.74 -2.50
C GLN A 103 -6.34 -15.12 -2.16
N GLY A 104 -6.78 -15.25 -0.92
CA GLY A 104 -8.03 -14.63 -0.46
C GLY A 104 -7.95 -13.11 -0.41
N ILE A 105 -6.77 -12.57 -0.09
CA ILE A 105 -6.51 -11.12 -0.11
C ILE A 105 -6.55 -10.60 -1.54
N GLU A 106 -5.92 -11.28 -2.47
CA GLU A 106 -5.97 -10.94 -3.91
C GLU A 106 -7.40 -10.88 -4.41
N ALA A 107 -8.20 -11.91 -4.12
CA ALA A 107 -9.60 -11.96 -4.52
C ALA A 107 -10.41 -10.79 -3.95
N PHE A 108 -10.14 -10.38 -2.71
CA PHE A 108 -10.77 -9.22 -2.10
C PHE A 108 -10.45 -7.94 -2.88
N PHE A 109 -9.18 -7.69 -3.19
CA PHE A 109 -8.77 -6.49 -3.92
C PHE A 109 -9.25 -6.50 -5.37
N GLU A 110 -9.21 -7.63 -6.05
CA GLU A 110 -9.77 -7.76 -7.41
C GLU A 110 -11.27 -7.42 -7.43
N ASN A 111 -12.01 -7.85 -6.44
CA ASN A 111 -13.43 -7.51 -6.32
C ASN A 111 -13.63 -6.01 -6.07
N SER A 112 -12.82 -5.39 -5.22
CA SER A 112 -12.86 -3.94 -4.98
C SER A 112 -12.56 -3.15 -6.25
N GLU A 113 -11.52 -3.54 -6.98
CA GLU A 113 -11.16 -2.89 -8.25
C GLU A 113 -12.27 -3.03 -9.29
N ARG A 114 -12.87 -4.21 -9.38
CA ARG A 114 -13.99 -4.45 -10.30
C ARG A 114 -15.20 -3.57 -9.97
N ARG A 115 -15.51 -3.40 -8.69
CA ARG A 115 -16.59 -2.52 -8.25
C ARG A 115 -16.33 -1.07 -8.65
N MET A 116 -15.08 -0.61 -8.51
CA MET A 116 -14.70 0.74 -8.94
C MET A 116 -14.73 0.89 -10.46
N LEU A 117 -14.28 -0.12 -11.20
CA LEU A 117 -14.37 -0.14 -12.66
C LEU A 117 -15.82 -0.06 -13.13
N ASP A 118 -16.72 -0.84 -12.52
CA ASP A 118 -18.14 -0.84 -12.87
C ASP A 118 -18.78 0.52 -12.59
N LEU A 119 -18.40 1.17 -11.47
CA LEU A 119 -18.92 2.46 -11.09
C LEU A 119 -18.43 3.58 -12.03
N LEU A 120 -17.16 3.56 -12.40
CA LEU A 120 -16.52 4.60 -13.20
C LEU A 120 -16.69 4.39 -14.70
N GLY A 121 -16.83 3.13 -15.14
CA GLY A 121 -17.00 2.81 -16.56
C GLY A 121 -15.87 3.36 -17.41
N GLY A 122 -16.21 4.09 -18.47
CA GLY A 122 -15.24 4.70 -19.39
C GLY A 122 -14.32 5.75 -18.77
N GLU A 123 -14.63 6.23 -17.58
CA GLU A 123 -13.83 7.24 -16.86
C GLU A 123 -12.79 6.62 -15.92
N PHE A 124 -12.73 5.31 -15.82
CA PHE A 124 -11.84 4.61 -14.89
C PHE A 124 -10.37 5.00 -15.10
N GLN A 125 -9.87 4.89 -16.32
CA GLN A 125 -8.46 5.16 -16.62
C GLN A 125 -8.10 6.63 -16.38
N ALA A 126 -8.96 7.56 -16.79
CA ALA A 126 -8.74 8.99 -16.54
C ALA A 126 -8.74 9.31 -15.05
N THR A 127 -9.65 8.73 -14.28
CA THR A 127 -9.72 8.90 -12.83
C THR A 127 -8.44 8.38 -12.16
N TYR A 128 -7.98 7.19 -12.54
CA TYR A 128 -6.73 6.62 -12.05
C TYR A 128 -5.54 7.54 -12.32
N GLN A 129 -5.40 8.03 -13.55
CA GLN A 129 -4.30 8.93 -13.91
C GLN A 129 -4.36 10.25 -13.15
N ARG A 130 -5.54 10.83 -12.98
CA ARG A 130 -5.71 12.11 -12.26
C ARG A 130 -5.38 11.97 -10.77
N LEU A 131 -5.80 10.90 -10.13
CA LEU A 131 -5.46 10.64 -8.73
C LEU A 131 -3.94 10.49 -8.53
N ASN A 132 -3.26 9.79 -9.44
CA ASN A 132 -1.80 9.68 -9.40
C ASN A 132 -1.10 11.02 -9.63
N GLN A 133 -1.59 11.86 -10.53
CA GLN A 133 -1.06 13.21 -10.76
C GLN A 133 -1.19 14.08 -9.50
N ILE A 134 -2.32 14.02 -8.83
CA ILE A 134 -2.55 14.74 -7.56
C ILE A 134 -1.55 14.25 -6.51
N SER A 135 -1.42 12.95 -6.34
CA SER A 135 -0.48 12.35 -5.40
C SER A 135 0.95 12.80 -5.65
N GLN A 136 1.41 12.75 -6.89
CA GLN A 136 2.77 13.15 -7.27
C GLN A 136 3.02 14.65 -7.05
N ALA A 137 2.07 15.50 -7.40
CA ALA A 137 2.21 16.95 -7.26
C ALA A 137 2.39 17.35 -5.79
N PHE A 138 1.60 16.80 -4.89
CA PHE A 138 1.67 17.15 -3.46
C PHE A 138 2.84 16.46 -2.75
N THR A 139 3.26 15.28 -3.18
CA THR A 139 4.47 14.63 -2.67
C THR A 139 5.72 15.45 -2.99
N ALA A 140 5.85 15.94 -4.23
CA ALA A 140 6.98 16.78 -4.64
C ALA A 140 7.05 18.09 -3.83
N THR A 141 5.91 18.72 -3.57
CA THR A 141 5.83 19.95 -2.75
C THR A 141 6.32 19.70 -1.33
N ASN A 142 5.91 18.60 -0.71
CA ASN A 142 6.34 18.26 0.66
C ASN A 142 7.84 17.96 0.77
N THR A 143 8.45 17.44 -0.29
CA THR A 143 9.89 17.16 -0.34
C THR A 143 10.73 18.45 -0.45
N GLN A 144 10.14 19.54 -0.98
CA GLN A 144 10.79 20.84 -1.13
C GLN A 144 10.63 21.77 0.08
N ALA A 145 9.85 21.38 1.07
CA ALA A 145 9.76 22.17 2.32
C ALA A 145 11.13 22.21 2.98
N PRO A 146 11.62 23.41 3.41
CA PRO A 146 12.90 23.51 4.10
C PRO A 146 12.84 22.66 5.38
N ALA A 147 13.92 21.96 5.64
CA ALA A 147 14.15 21.39 6.96
C ALA A 147 14.14 22.55 7.95
N ASP A 148 13.23 22.55 8.91
CA ASP A 148 13.26 23.52 9.99
C ASP A 148 14.64 23.39 10.64
N GLU A 149 15.43 24.46 10.50
CA GLU A 149 16.70 24.59 11.22
C GLU A 149 16.35 24.76 12.71
N ASP A 150 16.58 23.75 13.51
CA ASP A 150 16.77 23.86 14.95
C ASP A 150 18.25 23.94 15.26
#